data_4d47345f1a356f3a1ff912e8e482b0a2
#
_entry.id   4d47345f1a356f3a1ff912e8e482b0a2
#
_cell.length_a   1.000
_cell.length_b   1.000
_cell.length_c   1.000
_cell.angle_alpha   90.00
_cell.angle_beta   90.00
_cell.angle_gamma   90.00
#
_symmetry.space_group_name_H-M   'P 1'
#
loop_
_entity.id
_entity.type
_entity.pdbx_description
1 polymer ?
#
loop_
_entity_poly.entity_id
_entity_poly.type
_entity_poly.pdbx_seq_one_letter_code
_entity_poly.pdbx_strand_id
1 'polypeptide(L)'
;MPGTDHSNHSRPARSLPVVIELRPGDGGTDAEAFAETLADAFGARARRRNEAATRRTGASRTLLLTVDTADPPAWRWLAGSHRVQRIPRNDPRGRRHTSTVTVAVLTEEPAGRARPGPATTTGVRVDTFRGTGAGGQHRNTTDSAVRVTHVGTGTVVTVLQGRSQHANRKEALTELARRLDDRERGRSGRRRRDDRREQVAAGAGAAAAALVPGGARDAKAFTYNDQRDEVVHHATGRTWPLRAFLRGRIDG
;
A
#
# COMPACT_ATOMS: atom_id res chain seq x y z
N MET A 1 20.13 -39.01 34.25
CA MET A 1 19.42 -38.67 32.99
C MET A 1 18.96 -37.25 33.09
N PRO A 2 19.63 -36.24 32.48
CA PRO A 2 19.14 -34.87 32.47
C PRO A 2 18.11 -34.69 31.36
N GLY A 3 16.94 -34.19 31.75
CA GLY A 3 15.85 -33.86 30.84
C GLY A 3 16.20 -32.69 29.92
N THR A 4 16.04 -32.91 28.62
CA THR A 4 16.18 -31.88 27.58
C THR A 4 14.96 -30.96 27.62
N ASP A 5 15.15 -29.79 28.21
CA ASP A 5 14.21 -28.67 28.16
C ASP A 5 14.22 -28.10 26.73
N HIS A 6 13.25 -28.49 25.93
CA HIS A 6 13.00 -27.90 24.62
C HIS A 6 12.16 -26.62 24.82
N SER A 7 12.80 -25.56 25.26
CA SER A 7 12.22 -24.24 25.23
C SER A 7 11.96 -23.86 23.76
N ASN A 8 10.73 -24.15 23.34
CA ASN A 8 10.18 -23.71 22.07
C ASN A 8 10.06 -22.18 22.08
N HIS A 9 11.14 -21.50 21.68
CA HIS A 9 11.12 -20.08 21.45
C HIS A 9 10.24 -19.82 20.23
N SER A 10 8.95 -19.62 20.47
CA SER A 10 7.99 -19.14 19.49
C SER A 10 8.55 -17.87 18.86
N ARG A 11 8.98 -17.96 17.63
CA ARG A 11 9.42 -16.83 16.82
C ARG A 11 8.30 -15.79 16.87
N PRO A 12 8.56 -14.52 17.26
CA PRO A 12 7.51 -13.50 17.31
C PRO A 12 6.83 -13.44 15.93
N ALA A 13 5.51 -13.48 15.92
CA ALA A 13 4.70 -13.38 14.70
C ALA A 13 5.19 -12.16 13.92
N ARG A 14 5.53 -12.38 12.66
CA ARG A 14 6.10 -11.35 11.77
C ARG A 14 5.05 -10.25 11.61
N SER A 15 5.27 -9.07 12.20
CA SER A 15 4.39 -7.92 11.98
C SER A 15 4.47 -7.51 10.51
N LEU A 16 3.30 -7.31 9.89
CA LEU A 16 3.17 -6.81 8.54
C LEU A 16 2.64 -5.37 8.60
N PRO A 17 3.31 -4.41 7.98
CA PRO A 17 2.81 -3.05 7.96
C PRO A 17 1.51 -2.96 7.14
N VAL A 18 0.51 -2.33 7.73
CA VAL A 18 -0.74 -1.95 7.08
C VAL A 18 -0.70 -0.44 6.85
N VAL A 19 -0.93 0.01 5.63
CA VAL A 19 -1.05 1.43 5.29
C VAL A 19 -2.51 1.79 5.13
N ILE A 20 -2.99 2.67 5.99
CA ILE A 20 -4.34 3.23 5.93
C ILE A 20 -4.25 4.59 5.25
N GLU A 21 -4.84 4.70 4.07
CA GLU A 21 -4.94 5.95 3.32
C GLU A 21 -6.29 6.60 3.58
N LEU A 22 -6.26 7.85 4.05
CA LEU A 22 -7.46 8.65 4.26
C LEU A 22 -7.45 9.81 3.25
N ARG A 23 -8.43 9.81 2.36
CA ARG A 23 -8.58 10.81 1.31
C ARG A 23 -9.81 11.66 1.57
N PRO A 24 -9.65 12.97 1.84
CA PRO A 24 -10.78 13.88 1.88
C PRO A 24 -11.52 13.85 0.53
N GLY A 25 -12.85 13.73 0.60
CA GLY A 25 -13.75 13.79 -0.55
C GLY A 25 -14.59 15.06 -0.52
N ASP A 26 -15.91 14.92 -0.73
CA ASP A 26 -16.84 16.04 -0.68
C ASP A 26 -16.89 16.64 0.73
N GLY A 27 -16.92 17.98 0.82
CA GLY A 27 -17.00 18.72 2.09
C GLY A 27 -15.86 19.71 2.33
N GLY A 28 -14.88 19.81 1.40
CA GLY A 28 -13.80 20.80 1.48
C GLY A 28 -12.98 20.71 2.78
N THR A 29 -12.78 21.83 3.46
CA THR A 29 -12.02 21.90 4.71
C THR A 29 -12.60 21.06 5.85
N ASP A 30 -13.92 20.82 5.87
CA ASP A 30 -14.53 19.94 6.87
C ASP A 30 -14.21 18.47 6.61
N ALA A 31 -14.11 18.04 5.35
CA ALA A 31 -13.67 16.70 4.99
C ALA A 31 -12.19 16.49 5.37
N GLU A 32 -11.34 17.51 5.20
CA GLU A 32 -9.94 17.47 5.63
C GLU A 32 -9.84 17.32 7.16
N ALA A 33 -10.57 18.15 7.90
CA ALA A 33 -10.61 18.07 9.36
C ALA A 33 -11.17 16.72 9.86
N PHE A 34 -12.11 16.15 9.10
CA PHE A 34 -12.63 14.81 9.42
C PHE A 34 -11.61 13.71 9.14
N ALA A 35 -10.83 13.81 8.07
CA ALA A 35 -9.74 12.86 7.79
C ALA A 35 -8.69 12.88 8.91
N GLU A 36 -8.34 14.06 9.43
CA GLU A 36 -7.47 14.22 10.60
C GLU A 36 -8.05 13.52 11.82
N THR A 37 -9.34 13.75 12.10
CA THR A 37 -10.04 13.14 13.22
C THR A 37 -10.05 11.61 13.14
N LEU A 38 -10.25 11.05 11.93
CA LEU A 38 -10.20 9.60 11.71
C LEU A 38 -8.77 9.05 11.87
N ALA A 39 -7.76 9.77 11.36
CA ALA A 39 -6.37 9.37 11.54
C ALA A 39 -5.98 9.29 13.03
N ASP A 40 -6.44 10.26 13.84
CA ASP A 40 -6.24 10.27 15.29
C ASP A 40 -6.96 9.09 15.96
N ALA A 41 -8.21 8.80 15.56
CA ALA A 41 -8.99 7.68 16.10
C ALA A 41 -8.32 6.33 15.78
N PHE A 42 -7.83 6.15 14.56
CA PHE A 42 -7.13 4.93 14.16
C PHE A 42 -5.75 4.81 14.83
N GLY A 43 -5.05 5.92 15.03
CA GLY A 43 -3.84 5.95 15.83
C GLY A 43 -4.09 5.59 17.32
N ALA A 44 -5.20 6.07 17.89
CA ALA A 44 -5.61 5.70 19.22
C ALA A 44 -5.95 4.21 19.33
N ARG A 45 -6.60 3.64 18.31
CA ARG A 45 -6.84 2.21 18.23
C ARG A 45 -5.54 1.41 18.18
N ALA A 46 -4.57 1.82 17.36
CA ALA A 46 -3.27 1.15 17.29
C ALA A 46 -2.60 1.10 18.68
N ARG A 47 -2.56 2.23 19.39
CA ARG A 47 -2.03 2.29 20.76
C ARG A 47 -2.74 1.33 21.71
N ARG A 48 -4.06 1.20 21.61
CA ARG A 48 -4.84 0.26 22.45
C ARG A 48 -4.53 -1.20 22.16
N ARG A 49 -4.10 -1.50 20.94
CA ARG A 49 -3.67 -2.83 20.50
C ARG A 49 -2.18 -3.08 20.70
N ASN A 50 -1.45 -2.14 21.33
CA ASN A 50 0.01 -2.16 21.44
C ASN A 50 0.73 -2.26 20.08
N GLU A 51 0.16 -1.65 19.05
CA GLU A 51 0.70 -1.61 17.69
C GLU A 51 1.35 -0.24 17.44
N ALA A 52 2.54 -0.23 16.85
CA ALA A 52 3.20 1.02 16.46
C ALA A 52 2.48 1.64 15.27
N ALA A 53 2.28 2.96 15.32
CA ALA A 53 1.64 3.70 14.24
C ALA A 53 2.42 4.96 13.91
N THR A 54 2.65 5.19 12.61
CA THR A 54 3.34 6.39 12.09
C THR A 54 2.45 7.09 11.09
N ARG A 55 2.30 8.40 11.23
CA ARG A 55 1.49 9.24 10.36
C ARG A 55 2.35 10.08 9.42
N ARG A 56 1.92 10.20 8.15
CA ARG A 56 2.53 11.06 7.14
C ARG A 56 1.45 11.73 6.29
N THR A 57 1.75 12.91 5.78
CA THR A 57 0.93 13.55 4.75
C THR A 57 1.48 13.16 3.38
N GLY A 58 0.62 12.63 2.53
CA GLY A 58 0.92 12.27 1.14
C GLY A 58 0.55 13.39 0.16
N ALA A 59 0.57 13.07 -1.14
CA ALA A 59 0.12 13.99 -2.17
C ALA A 59 -1.40 14.25 -2.07
N SER A 60 -1.87 15.37 -2.60
CA SER A 60 -3.29 15.74 -2.67
C SER A 60 -4.01 15.68 -1.30
N ARG A 61 -3.35 16.11 -0.23
CA ARG A 61 -3.90 16.15 1.15
C ARG A 61 -4.32 14.79 1.70
N THR A 62 -3.83 13.69 1.10
CA THR A 62 -4.05 12.33 1.60
C THR A 62 -3.26 12.13 2.88
N LEU A 63 -3.89 11.63 3.92
CA LEU A 63 -3.21 11.20 5.13
C LEU A 63 -2.88 9.71 5.03
N LEU A 64 -1.67 9.35 5.43
CA LEU A 64 -1.18 7.98 5.45
C LEU A 64 -0.87 7.60 6.90
N LEU A 65 -1.53 6.59 7.41
CA LEU A 65 -1.23 6.00 8.71
C LEU A 65 -0.68 4.59 8.47
N THR A 66 0.59 4.38 8.79
CA THR A 66 1.23 3.06 8.74
C THR A 66 1.14 2.43 10.12
N VAL A 67 0.59 1.23 10.21
CA VAL A 67 0.45 0.48 11.45
C VAL A 67 1.19 -0.84 11.33
N ASP A 68 2.11 -1.11 12.26
CA ASP A 68 2.81 -2.39 12.34
C ASP A 68 1.96 -3.38 13.15
N THR A 69 1.29 -4.31 12.48
CA THR A 69 0.34 -5.22 13.10
C THR A 69 0.66 -6.68 12.78
N ALA A 70 0.39 -7.57 13.74
CA ALA A 70 0.39 -9.01 13.53
C ALA A 70 -0.93 -9.52 12.93
N ASP A 71 -1.98 -8.68 12.92
CA ASP A 71 -3.34 -9.01 12.49
C ASP A 71 -3.86 -7.98 11.45
N PRO A 72 -3.37 -8.02 10.20
CA PRO A 72 -3.85 -7.14 9.13
C PRO A 72 -5.37 -7.20 8.89
N PRO A 73 -6.04 -8.36 8.95
CA PRO A 73 -7.49 -8.45 8.82
C PRO A 73 -8.26 -7.56 9.79
N ALA A 74 -7.77 -7.36 11.02
CA ALA A 74 -8.39 -6.49 12.01
C ALA A 74 -8.52 -5.03 11.56
N TRP A 75 -7.80 -4.60 10.55
CA TRP A 75 -7.83 -3.25 10.01
C TRP A 75 -8.63 -3.12 8.71
N ARG A 76 -8.77 -4.22 7.95
CA ARG A 76 -9.40 -4.19 6.61
C ARG A 76 -10.84 -3.74 6.60
N TRP A 77 -11.61 -4.05 7.62
CA TRP A 77 -13.01 -3.68 7.71
C TRP A 77 -13.25 -2.17 7.85
N LEU A 78 -12.21 -1.39 8.16
CA LEU A 78 -12.26 0.07 8.16
C LEU A 78 -12.22 0.68 6.75
N ALA A 79 -12.00 -0.12 5.71
CA ALA A 79 -11.97 0.38 4.33
C ALA A 79 -13.37 0.77 3.85
N GLY A 80 -13.42 1.83 3.05
CA GLY A 80 -14.66 2.29 2.41
C GLY A 80 -14.91 3.79 2.55
N SER A 81 -16.13 4.21 2.28
CA SER A 81 -16.54 5.62 2.38
C SER A 81 -17.06 5.93 3.79
N HIS A 82 -16.43 6.88 4.45
CA HIS A 82 -16.81 7.40 5.76
C HIS A 82 -17.51 8.74 5.60
N ARG A 83 -18.74 8.84 6.08
CA ARG A 83 -19.58 10.02 5.98
C ARG A 83 -19.84 10.61 7.36
N VAL A 84 -19.50 11.87 7.58
CA VAL A 84 -19.85 12.59 8.81
C VAL A 84 -20.99 13.57 8.55
N GLN A 85 -21.94 13.61 9.48
CA GLN A 85 -23.05 14.55 9.53
C GLN A 85 -22.93 15.40 10.79
N ARG A 86 -22.43 16.62 10.64
CA ARG A 86 -22.20 17.54 11.76
C ARG A 86 -22.37 18.99 11.32
N ILE A 87 -22.42 19.90 12.28
CA ILE A 87 -22.25 21.32 12.03
C ILE A 87 -20.73 21.60 12.07
N PRO A 88 -20.11 22.00 10.95
CA PRO A 88 -18.69 22.33 10.93
C PRO A 88 -18.38 23.51 11.84
N ARG A 89 -17.23 23.48 12.51
CA ARG A 89 -16.79 24.58 13.41
C ARG A 89 -16.61 25.92 12.69
N ASN A 90 -16.40 25.88 11.39
CA ASN A 90 -16.18 27.06 10.53
C ASN A 90 -17.41 27.47 9.71
N ASP A 91 -18.59 26.88 9.94
CA ASP A 91 -19.82 27.38 9.30
C ASP A 91 -20.46 28.49 10.15
N PRO A 92 -20.41 29.76 9.69
CA PRO A 92 -20.97 30.89 10.45
C PRO A 92 -22.50 30.85 10.57
N ARG A 93 -23.16 30.03 9.75
CA ARG A 93 -24.63 29.89 9.72
C ARG A 93 -25.15 28.69 10.53
N GLY A 94 -24.25 27.91 11.14
CA GLY A 94 -24.63 26.75 11.95
C GLY A 94 -25.38 25.65 11.18
N ARG A 95 -25.19 25.54 9.87
CA ARG A 95 -25.89 24.54 9.04
C ARG A 95 -25.21 23.19 9.16
N ARG A 96 -26.04 22.15 9.17
CA ARG A 96 -25.53 20.78 9.13
C ARG A 96 -24.98 20.46 7.75
N HIS A 97 -23.73 20.04 7.68
CA HIS A 97 -23.06 19.60 6.47
C HIS A 97 -22.86 18.09 6.48
N THR A 98 -22.62 17.57 5.30
CA THR A 98 -22.23 16.18 5.10
C THR A 98 -20.86 16.18 4.42
N SER A 99 -19.87 15.64 5.10
CA SER A 99 -18.52 15.52 4.56
C SER A 99 -18.12 14.06 4.44
N THR A 100 -17.29 13.74 3.46
CA THR A 100 -16.88 12.36 3.17
C THR A 100 -15.36 12.22 3.17
N VAL A 101 -14.90 11.06 3.65
CA VAL A 101 -13.51 10.63 3.57
C VAL A 101 -13.49 9.20 3.05
N THR A 102 -12.70 8.93 2.03
CA THR A 102 -12.45 7.57 1.54
C THR A 102 -11.27 6.98 2.27
N VAL A 103 -11.46 5.81 2.88
CA VAL A 103 -10.43 5.06 3.57
C VAL A 103 -10.08 3.81 2.77
N ALA A 104 -8.79 3.64 2.44
CA ALA A 104 -8.26 2.41 1.87
C ALA A 104 -7.26 1.79 2.85
N VAL A 105 -7.33 0.48 3.03
CA VAL A 105 -6.45 -0.29 3.94
C VAL A 105 -5.62 -1.24 3.10
N LEU A 106 -4.36 -0.89 2.90
CA LEU A 106 -3.42 -1.60 2.05
C LEU A 106 -2.47 -2.41 2.94
N THR A 107 -2.38 -3.70 2.71
CA THR A 107 -1.33 -4.52 3.33
C THR A 107 -0.07 -4.30 2.51
N GLU A 108 0.97 -3.72 3.11
CA GLU A 108 2.28 -3.84 2.52
C GLU A 108 2.72 -5.28 2.78
N GLU A 109 2.63 -6.14 1.76
CA GLU A 109 3.56 -7.24 1.75
C GLU A 109 4.94 -6.58 1.90
N PRO A 110 5.78 -7.01 2.86
CA PRO A 110 7.14 -6.54 2.91
C PRO A 110 7.62 -6.76 1.49
N ALA A 111 7.87 -5.67 0.77
CA ALA A 111 8.57 -5.72 -0.50
C ALA A 111 9.75 -6.60 -0.16
N GLY A 112 9.64 -7.88 -0.59
CA GLY A 112 10.60 -8.87 -0.16
C GLY A 112 11.87 -8.14 -0.32
N ARG A 113 12.63 -7.97 0.76
CA ARG A 113 13.91 -7.32 0.69
C ARG A 113 14.63 -8.01 -0.44
N ALA A 114 14.32 -7.58 -1.65
CA ALA A 114 15.29 -7.55 -2.70
C ALA A 114 16.33 -6.57 -2.15
N ARG A 115 17.12 -7.07 -1.15
CA ARG A 115 18.48 -6.61 -1.07
C ARG A 115 18.88 -6.59 -2.53
N PRO A 116 19.48 -5.50 -3.03
CA PRO A 116 20.36 -5.63 -4.15
C PRO A 116 21.56 -6.48 -3.65
N GLY A 117 21.27 -7.75 -3.40
CA GLY A 117 22.26 -8.80 -3.50
C GLY A 117 22.60 -8.84 -4.97
N PRO A 118 23.82 -9.20 -5.33
CA PRO A 118 24.17 -9.40 -6.74
C PRO A 118 23.04 -10.27 -7.31
N ALA A 119 22.32 -9.71 -8.30
CA ALA A 119 21.15 -10.30 -8.91
C ALA A 119 21.41 -11.79 -9.00
N THR A 120 20.59 -12.54 -8.28
CA THR A 120 20.84 -13.98 -8.11
C THR A 120 21.06 -14.49 -9.50
N THR A 121 22.28 -14.94 -9.82
CA THR A 121 22.69 -15.44 -11.15
C THR A 121 21.87 -16.66 -11.56
N THR A 122 20.95 -17.08 -10.68
CA THR A 122 19.97 -18.13 -10.90
C THR A 122 18.94 -17.63 -11.92
N GLY A 123 19.01 -18.17 -13.13
CA GLY A 123 18.11 -17.83 -14.22
C GLY A 123 18.59 -16.69 -15.13
N VAL A 124 19.87 -16.33 -15.08
CA VAL A 124 20.48 -15.38 -16.01
C VAL A 124 21.36 -16.13 -17.02
N ARG A 125 21.02 -16.01 -18.32
CA ARG A 125 21.85 -16.49 -19.41
C ARG A 125 22.73 -15.35 -19.89
N VAL A 126 24.01 -15.61 -20.07
CA VAL A 126 25.01 -14.65 -20.56
C VAL A 126 25.58 -15.18 -21.86
N ASP A 127 25.39 -14.43 -22.93
CA ASP A 127 25.94 -14.73 -24.26
C ASP A 127 26.98 -13.65 -24.62
N THR A 128 28.14 -14.08 -25.15
CA THR A 128 29.18 -13.18 -25.66
C THR A 128 29.24 -13.29 -27.17
N PHE A 129 29.52 -12.17 -27.85
CA PHE A 129 29.54 -12.12 -29.30
C PHE A 129 30.38 -10.93 -29.79
N ARG A 130 30.67 -10.92 -31.10
CA ARG A 130 31.38 -9.83 -31.76
C ARG A 130 30.43 -8.66 -32.03
N GLY A 131 30.83 -7.47 -31.60
CA GLY A 131 30.01 -6.28 -31.86
C GLY A 131 30.01 -5.96 -33.36
N THR A 132 28.83 -5.89 -33.97
CA THR A 132 28.66 -5.44 -35.36
C THR A 132 28.44 -3.93 -35.44
N GLY A 133 28.94 -3.24 -36.46
CA GLY A 133 28.72 -1.82 -36.73
C GLY A 133 30.00 -1.02 -36.92
N ALA A 134 29.87 0.28 -37.17
CA ALA A 134 30.99 1.20 -37.36
C ALA A 134 31.92 1.19 -36.14
N GLY A 135 33.11 0.67 -36.27
CA GLY A 135 34.15 0.54 -35.24
C GLY A 135 35.44 -0.03 -35.79
N GLY A 136 36.54 0.14 -35.05
CA GLY A 136 37.86 -0.34 -35.46
C GLY A 136 38.01 -1.86 -35.39
N GLN A 137 39.18 -2.34 -35.84
CA GLN A 137 39.52 -3.76 -35.95
C GLN A 137 39.24 -4.56 -34.66
N HIS A 138 39.50 -4.00 -33.48
CA HIS A 138 39.27 -4.66 -32.20
C HIS A 138 37.80 -5.05 -31.98
N ARG A 139 36.84 -4.19 -32.36
CA ARG A 139 35.40 -4.45 -32.20
C ARG A 139 34.91 -5.61 -33.09
N ASN A 140 35.49 -5.73 -34.28
CA ASN A 140 35.08 -6.71 -35.27
C ASN A 140 35.78 -8.07 -35.10
N THR A 141 36.87 -8.13 -34.33
CA THR A 141 37.67 -9.34 -34.13
C THR A 141 37.54 -9.97 -32.74
N THR A 142 37.10 -9.20 -31.73
CA THR A 142 37.06 -9.65 -30.32
C THR A 142 35.63 -9.82 -29.85
N ASP A 143 35.31 -10.93 -29.15
CA ASP A 143 34.02 -11.22 -28.55
C ASP A 143 33.84 -10.43 -27.25
N SER A 144 33.87 -9.09 -27.35
CA SER A 144 33.73 -8.19 -26.20
C SER A 144 32.29 -7.80 -25.90
N ALA A 145 31.37 -7.95 -26.85
CA ALA A 145 29.94 -7.66 -26.64
C ALA A 145 29.27 -8.71 -25.76
N VAL A 146 28.38 -8.27 -24.85
CA VAL A 146 27.71 -9.13 -23.92
C VAL A 146 26.20 -8.92 -23.99
N ARG A 147 25.44 -10.01 -24.04
CA ARG A 147 24.00 -10.06 -23.91
C ARG A 147 23.64 -10.85 -22.66
N VAL A 148 22.83 -10.27 -21.80
CA VAL A 148 22.33 -10.92 -20.57
C VAL A 148 20.82 -11.06 -20.70
N THR A 149 20.32 -12.27 -20.48
CA THR A 149 18.89 -12.58 -20.54
C THR A 149 18.43 -13.15 -19.21
N HIS A 150 17.47 -12.52 -18.56
CA HIS A 150 16.81 -13.11 -17.40
C HIS A 150 15.69 -14.04 -17.86
N VAL A 151 15.89 -15.36 -17.69
CA VAL A 151 15.03 -16.41 -18.25
C VAL A 151 13.58 -16.29 -17.73
N GLY A 152 13.40 -16.00 -16.43
CA GLY A 152 12.07 -15.95 -15.82
C GLY A 152 11.19 -14.78 -16.28
N THR A 153 11.77 -13.67 -16.74
CA THR A 153 11.01 -12.48 -17.19
C THR A 153 11.16 -12.17 -18.67
N GLY A 154 12.09 -12.85 -19.37
CA GLY A 154 12.45 -12.54 -20.74
C GLY A 154 13.14 -11.18 -20.94
N THR A 155 13.59 -10.53 -19.85
CA THR A 155 14.26 -9.23 -19.93
C THR A 155 15.67 -9.41 -20.49
N VAL A 156 16.00 -8.68 -21.57
CA VAL A 156 17.29 -8.73 -22.25
C VAL A 156 18.01 -7.38 -22.13
N VAL A 157 19.30 -7.44 -21.84
CA VAL A 157 20.21 -6.28 -21.87
C VAL A 157 21.42 -6.65 -22.72
N THR A 158 21.81 -5.75 -23.63
CA THR A 158 22.97 -5.92 -24.47
C THR A 158 23.91 -4.72 -24.33
N VAL A 159 25.19 -4.98 -24.08
CA VAL A 159 26.25 -3.97 -23.97
C VAL A 159 27.31 -4.22 -25.03
N LEU A 160 27.55 -3.21 -25.84
CA LEU A 160 28.40 -3.30 -27.04
C LEU A 160 29.63 -2.38 -27.00
N GLN A 161 29.68 -1.42 -26.07
CA GLN A 161 30.55 -0.25 -26.16
C GLN A 161 31.93 -0.41 -25.50
N GLY A 162 32.09 -1.28 -24.53
CA GLY A 162 33.34 -1.46 -23.81
C GLY A 162 34.32 -2.37 -24.55
N ARG A 163 35.62 -2.06 -24.42
CA ARG A 163 36.69 -2.93 -24.94
C ARG A 163 36.88 -4.22 -24.14
N SER A 164 36.48 -4.19 -22.86
CA SER A 164 36.61 -5.32 -21.94
C SER A 164 35.29 -6.08 -21.81
N GLN A 165 35.30 -7.37 -22.18
CA GLN A 165 34.18 -8.29 -21.99
C GLN A 165 33.73 -8.33 -20.52
N HIS A 166 34.66 -8.32 -19.56
CA HIS A 166 34.36 -8.34 -18.14
C HIS A 166 33.63 -7.06 -17.68
N ALA A 167 34.09 -5.90 -18.18
CA ALA A 167 33.42 -4.61 -17.87
C ALA A 167 32.00 -4.59 -18.45
N ASN A 168 31.83 -5.01 -19.73
CA ASN A 168 30.52 -5.11 -20.38
C ASN A 168 29.58 -6.08 -19.66
N ARG A 169 30.10 -7.20 -19.15
CA ARG A 169 29.30 -8.15 -18.35
C ARG A 169 28.82 -7.54 -17.03
N LYS A 170 29.69 -6.83 -16.32
CA LYS A 170 29.35 -6.15 -15.07
C LYS A 170 28.28 -5.08 -15.32
N GLU A 171 28.45 -4.28 -16.36
CA GLU A 171 27.48 -3.24 -16.74
C GLU A 171 26.13 -3.86 -17.14
N ALA A 172 26.13 -4.89 -17.97
CA ALA A 172 24.91 -5.58 -18.41
C ALA A 172 24.12 -6.19 -17.22
N LEU A 173 24.81 -6.78 -16.25
CA LEU A 173 24.18 -7.31 -15.03
C LEU A 173 23.60 -6.21 -14.14
N THR A 174 24.30 -5.09 -14.01
CA THR A 174 23.83 -3.93 -13.25
C THR A 174 22.56 -3.32 -13.87
N GLU A 175 22.57 -3.15 -15.18
CA GLU A 175 21.42 -2.63 -15.92
C GLU A 175 20.23 -3.62 -15.91
N LEU A 176 20.50 -4.92 -15.99
CA LEU A 176 19.48 -5.95 -15.84
C LEU A 176 18.81 -5.87 -14.47
N ALA A 177 19.59 -5.77 -13.39
CA ALA A 177 19.07 -5.64 -12.03
C ALA A 177 18.19 -4.40 -11.91
N ARG A 178 18.62 -3.25 -12.45
CA ARG A 178 17.83 -2.02 -12.47
C ARG A 178 16.48 -2.21 -13.20
N ARG A 179 16.48 -2.82 -14.38
CA ARG A 179 15.23 -3.09 -15.14
C ARG A 179 14.29 -4.04 -14.44
N LEU A 180 14.80 -5.05 -13.76
CA LEU A 180 14.00 -5.98 -12.99
C LEU A 180 13.35 -5.28 -11.78
N ASP A 181 14.10 -4.42 -11.08
CA ASP A 181 13.60 -3.59 -9.98
C ASP A 181 12.50 -2.63 -10.45
N ASP A 182 12.69 -1.92 -11.56
CA ASP A 182 11.69 -1.01 -12.12
C ASP A 182 10.41 -1.75 -12.51
N ARG A 183 10.54 -2.95 -13.07
CA ARG A 183 9.40 -3.82 -13.43
C ARG A 183 8.64 -4.28 -12.18
N GLU A 184 9.34 -4.65 -11.11
CA GLU A 184 8.71 -5.07 -9.84
C GLU A 184 8.01 -3.90 -9.16
N ARG A 185 8.64 -2.72 -9.11
CA ARG A 185 7.99 -1.49 -8.61
C ARG A 185 6.72 -1.15 -9.41
N GLY A 186 6.77 -1.31 -10.74
CA GLY A 186 5.60 -1.12 -11.59
C GLY A 186 4.47 -2.11 -11.30
N ARG A 187 4.79 -3.39 -11.05
CA ARG A 187 3.83 -4.42 -10.67
C ARG A 187 3.19 -4.15 -9.31
N SER A 188 4.03 -3.84 -8.30
CA SER A 188 3.57 -3.49 -6.96
C SER A 188 2.67 -2.25 -6.98
N GLY A 189 3.03 -1.23 -7.77
CA GLY A 189 2.21 -0.04 -7.94
C GLY A 189 0.84 -0.32 -8.59
N ARG A 190 0.77 -1.24 -9.57
CA ARG A 190 -0.50 -1.68 -10.19
C ARG A 190 -1.36 -2.45 -9.20
N ARG A 191 -0.81 -3.46 -8.50
CA ARG A 191 -1.51 -4.22 -7.47
C ARG A 191 -2.13 -3.30 -6.41
N ARG A 192 -1.36 -2.34 -5.87
CA ARG A 192 -1.88 -1.37 -4.90
C ARG A 192 -3.04 -0.52 -5.46
N ARG A 193 -3.01 -0.16 -6.75
CA ARG A 193 -4.12 0.58 -7.38
C ARG A 193 -5.35 -0.29 -7.54
N ASP A 194 -5.17 -1.55 -7.91
CA ASP A 194 -6.26 -2.49 -8.11
C ASP A 194 -6.89 -2.86 -6.76
N ASP A 195 -6.10 -3.18 -5.74
CA ASP A 195 -6.55 -3.42 -4.37
C ASP A 195 -7.34 -2.21 -3.82
N ARG A 196 -6.84 -0.99 -4.07
CA ARG A 196 -7.54 0.23 -3.68
C ARG A 196 -8.88 0.40 -4.40
N ARG A 197 -8.92 0.15 -5.70
CA ARG A 197 -10.17 0.20 -6.48
C ARG A 197 -11.18 -0.83 -6.00
N GLU A 198 -10.71 -2.04 -5.73
CA GLU A 198 -11.55 -3.14 -5.24
C GLU A 198 -12.11 -2.82 -3.85
N GLN A 199 -11.31 -2.30 -2.92
CA GLN A 199 -11.76 -1.91 -1.58
C GLN A 199 -12.77 -0.77 -1.62
N VAL A 200 -12.56 0.24 -2.47
CA VAL A 200 -13.52 1.33 -2.67
C VAL A 200 -14.80 0.79 -3.31
N ALA A 201 -14.69 -0.10 -4.28
CA ALA A 201 -15.84 -0.74 -4.94
C ALA A 201 -16.58 -1.71 -3.99
N ALA A 202 -15.87 -2.50 -3.18
CA ALA A 202 -16.45 -3.40 -2.20
C ALA A 202 -17.15 -2.64 -1.06
N GLY A 203 -16.54 -1.56 -0.58
CA GLY A 203 -17.19 -0.63 0.35
C GLY A 203 -18.44 0.02 -0.25
N ALA A 204 -18.41 0.32 -1.56
CA ALA A 204 -19.56 0.75 -2.33
C ALA A 204 -20.56 -0.38 -2.56
N GLY A 205 -20.11 -1.60 -2.86
CA GLY A 205 -20.94 -2.76 -3.20
C GLY A 205 -21.68 -3.37 -2.02
N ALA A 206 -21.05 -3.44 -0.84
CA ALA A 206 -21.71 -3.92 0.38
C ALA A 206 -22.84 -2.99 0.84
N ALA A 207 -22.71 -1.68 0.58
CA ALA A 207 -23.77 -0.71 0.82
C ALA A 207 -24.82 -0.71 -0.32
N ALA A 208 -24.42 -1.00 -1.57
CA ALA A 208 -25.32 -1.08 -2.72
C ALA A 208 -26.17 -2.36 -2.72
N ALA A 209 -25.67 -3.48 -2.16
CA ALA A 209 -26.45 -4.70 -2.00
C ALA A 209 -27.58 -4.58 -0.95
N ALA A 210 -27.48 -3.56 -0.09
CA ALA A 210 -28.48 -3.30 0.96
C ALA A 210 -29.53 -2.24 0.59
N LEU A 211 -29.42 -1.50 -0.54
CA LEU A 211 -30.34 -0.41 -0.87
C LEU A 211 -30.56 -0.21 -2.39
N VAL A 212 -31.81 -0.18 -2.80
CA VAL A 212 -32.59 0.59 -3.79
C VAL A 212 -31.83 1.57 -4.73
N PRO A 213 -32.28 1.74 -6.01
CA PRO A 213 -31.55 2.40 -7.09
C PRO A 213 -31.35 3.90 -6.88
N GLY A 214 -30.13 4.30 -6.72
CA GLY A 214 -29.71 5.71 -6.58
C GLY A 214 -28.19 5.83 -6.48
N GLY A 215 -27.49 5.80 -7.57
CA GLY A 215 -26.12 6.27 -7.83
C GLY A 215 -25.01 5.98 -6.80
N ALA A 216 -23.78 5.84 -7.30
CA ALA A 216 -22.54 5.59 -6.55
C ALA A 216 -22.20 6.59 -5.40
N ARG A 217 -23.00 7.64 -5.23
CA ARG A 217 -22.89 8.62 -4.14
C ARG A 217 -23.44 8.12 -2.80
N ASP A 218 -24.24 7.05 -2.77
CA ASP A 218 -24.89 6.52 -1.57
C ASP A 218 -24.19 5.33 -0.91
N ALA A 219 -23.13 4.83 -1.51
CA ALA A 219 -22.40 3.68 -0.99
C ALA A 219 -21.45 4.08 0.14
N LYS A 220 -21.99 4.18 1.36
CA LYS A 220 -21.26 4.52 2.58
C LYS A 220 -20.95 3.27 3.39
N ALA A 221 -19.70 3.08 3.78
CA ALA A 221 -19.32 2.03 4.72
C ALA A 221 -19.66 2.46 6.16
N PHE A 222 -19.40 3.73 6.49
CA PHE A 222 -19.66 4.28 7.82
C PHE A 222 -20.44 5.60 7.76
N THR A 223 -21.32 5.79 8.74
CA THR A 223 -21.95 7.09 8.99
C THR A 223 -21.68 7.51 10.44
N TYR A 224 -21.19 8.73 10.60
CA TYR A 224 -20.90 9.39 11.86
C TYR A 224 -21.92 10.49 12.08
N ASN A 225 -22.72 10.38 13.12
CA ASN A 225 -23.75 11.35 13.46
C ASN A 225 -23.39 12.04 14.79
N ASP A 226 -22.99 13.30 14.70
CA ASP A 226 -22.57 14.06 15.88
C ASP A 226 -23.73 14.33 16.86
N GLN A 227 -24.93 14.61 16.33
CA GLN A 227 -26.10 14.90 17.16
C GLN A 227 -26.63 13.68 17.94
N ARG A 228 -26.44 12.47 17.40
CA ARG A 228 -26.88 11.22 18.01
C ARG A 228 -25.77 10.53 18.79
N ASP A 229 -24.56 11.09 18.81
CA ASP A 229 -23.35 10.45 19.34
C ASP A 229 -23.17 9.01 18.83
N GLU A 230 -23.39 8.80 17.52
CA GLU A 230 -23.46 7.46 16.93
C GLU A 230 -22.56 7.31 15.71
N VAL A 231 -21.91 6.16 15.60
CA VAL A 231 -21.24 5.68 14.39
C VAL A 231 -21.88 4.36 13.96
N VAL A 232 -22.30 4.27 12.71
CA VAL A 232 -22.92 3.08 12.12
C VAL A 232 -22.01 2.49 11.04
N HIS A 233 -21.70 1.21 11.12
CA HIS A 233 -21.08 0.43 10.03
C HIS A 233 -22.16 -0.29 9.24
N HIS A 234 -22.39 0.15 8.01
CA HIS A 234 -23.54 -0.29 7.21
C HIS A 234 -23.48 -1.74 6.78
N ALA A 235 -22.27 -2.30 6.56
CA ALA A 235 -22.14 -3.70 6.14
C ALA A 235 -22.53 -4.71 7.22
N THR A 236 -22.32 -4.39 8.50
CA THR A 236 -22.60 -5.29 9.63
C THR A 236 -23.76 -4.84 10.51
N GLY A 237 -24.27 -3.62 10.33
CA GLY A 237 -25.27 -3.01 11.20
C GLY A 237 -24.74 -2.63 12.59
N ARG A 238 -23.45 -2.79 12.86
CA ARG A 238 -22.84 -2.44 14.15
C ARG A 238 -22.86 -0.94 14.39
N THR A 239 -23.05 -0.58 15.66
CA THR A 239 -23.05 0.81 16.10
C THR A 239 -22.11 1.02 17.28
N TRP A 240 -21.56 2.21 17.39
CA TRP A 240 -20.70 2.65 18.50
C TRP A 240 -21.07 4.08 18.89
N PRO A 241 -20.92 4.46 20.18
CA PRO A 241 -20.92 5.86 20.55
C PRO A 241 -19.77 6.59 19.81
N LEU A 242 -20.07 7.72 19.18
CA LEU A 242 -19.09 8.49 18.39
C LEU A 242 -17.83 8.84 19.20
N ARG A 243 -18.04 9.29 20.46
CA ARG A 243 -16.93 9.64 21.35
C ARG A 243 -16.06 8.44 21.70
N ALA A 244 -16.63 7.25 21.82
CA ALA A 244 -15.88 6.02 22.09
C ALA A 244 -15.09 5.61 20.85
N PHE A 245 -15.71 5.66 19.66
CA PHE A 245 -15.07 5.38 18.38
C PHE A 245 -13.86 6.28 18.16
N LEU A 246 -14.01 7.59 18.35
CA LEU A 246 -12.93 8.57 18.17
C LEU A 246 -11.77 8.42 19.17
N ARG A 247 -12.01 7.75 20.31
CA ARG A 247 -10.96 7.37 21.28
C ARG A 247 -10.32 6.00 20.96
N GLY A 248 -10.58 5.44 19.79
CA GLY A 248 -10.06 4.15 19.34
C GLY A 248 -10.70 2.93 20.00
N ARG A 249 -11.85 3.09 20.66
CA ARG A 249 -12.67 1.98 21.18
C ARG A 249 -13.56 1.46 20.05
N ILE A 250 -12.93 0.77 19.11
CA ILE A 250 -13.57 0.31 17.88
C ILE A 250 -13.61 -1.22 17.85
N ASP A 251 -13.30 -1.84 18.96
CA ASP A 251 -13.31 -3.31 19.06
C ASP A 251 -14.76 -3.79 19.16
N GLY A 252 -15.06 -4.75 18.33
CA GLY A 252 -16.34 -5.38 18.29
C GLY A 252 -16.23 -6.88 18.20
#